data_3c884c31490c53d9fa32b5fadcc1b47e
#
_entry.id   3c884c31490c53d9fa32b5fadcc1b47e
#
_cell.length_a   1.000
_cell.length_b   1.000
_cell.length_c   1.000
_cell.angle_alpha   90.00
_cell.angle_beta   90.00
_cell.angle_gamma   90.00
#
_symmetry.space_group_name_H-M   'P 1'
#
loop_
_entity.id
_entity.type
_entity.pdbx_description
1 polymer ?
#
loop_
_entity_poly.entity_id
_entity_poly.type
_entity_poly.pdbx_seq_one_letter_code
_entity_poly.pdbx_strand_id
1 'polypeptide(L)'
;MMKTRTLPGIFVLLLACSAVAYSQSLVEEFSFQIKDFKMDHQTQTNNLNISISYHYKINIQKSEYPDFRWLAKDVETLLGNYPNKDDYWEIVNKQITSLLLNKYPALTSVTVELRVDPSSLIPYARSSRVTRERGPNKSNRKRV
;
A
#
# COMPACT_ATOMS: atom_id res chain seq x y z
N MET A 1 51.87 13.56 -67.78
CA MET A 1 50.57 12.90 -67.67
C MET A 1 50.51 12.24 -66.29
N MET A 2 50.02 13.01 -65.26
CA MET A 2 49.94 12.57 -63.86
C MET A 2 48.54 12.03 -63.59
N LYS A 3 48.44 10.73 -63.21
CA LYS A 3 47.21 10.09 -62.81
C LYS A 3 47.01 10.32 -61.31
N THR A 4 46.02 11.11 -60.94
CA THR A 4 45.53 11.26 -59.57
C THR A 4 44.68 10.05 -59.21
N ARG A 5 45.08 9.28 -58.15
CA ARG A 5 44.30 8.24 -57.53
C ARG A 5 43.48 8.84 -56.40
N THR A 6 42.17 8.83 -56.56
CA THR A 6 41.21 9.14 -55.47
C THR A 6 41.05 7.93 -54.58
N LEU A 7 41.30 8.07 -53.28
CA LEU A 7 40.97 7.10 -52.23
C LEU A 7 39.49 7.25 -51.85
N PRO A 8 38.74 6.15 -51.71
CA PRO A 8 37.38 6.21 -51.15
C PRO A 8 37.45 6.38 -49.65
N GLY A 9 36.80 7.45 -49.15
CA GLY A 9 36.63 7.67 -47.71
C GLY A 9 35.69 6.61 -47.09
N ILE A 10 36.22 5.87 -46.12
CA ILE A 10 35.40 4.96 -45.27
C ILE A 10 34.64 5.78 -44.25
N PHE A 11 33.33 5.89 -44.44
CA PHE A 11 32.44 6.52 -43.50
C PHE A 11 32.10 5.50 -42.42
N VAL A 12 32.76 5.54 -41.25
CA VAL A 12 32.44 4.70 -40.09
C VAL A 12 31.27 5.36 -39.39
N LEU A 13 30.07 4.76 -39.55
CA LEU A 13 28.85 5.12 -38.85
C LEU A 13 28.90 4.51 -37.45
N LEU A 14 29.29 5.32 -36.44
CA LEU A 14 29.19 4.94 -35.02
C LEU A 14 27.72 4.95 -34.59
N LEU A 15 27.08 3.79 -34.57
CA LEU A 15 25.80 3.59 -33.90
C LEU A 15 26.03 3.67 -32.38
N ALA A 16 25.73 4.83 -31.78
CA ALA A 16 25.63 4.97 -30.34
C ALA A 16 24.37 4.22 -29.86
N CYS A 17 24.55 3.00 -29.40
CA CYS A 17 23.51 2.22 -28.74
C CYS A 17 23.28 2.80 -27.34
N SER A 18 22.31 3.71 -27.21
CA SER A 18 21.88 4.23 -25.91
C SER A 18 21.17 3.09 -25.17
N ALA A 19 21.88 2.40 -24.29
CA ALA A 19 21.30 1.46 -23.36
C ALA A 19 20.43 2.25 -22.38
N VAL A 20 19.13 2.21 -22.57
CA VAL A 20 18.16 2.68 -21.57
C VAL A 20 18.25 1.72 -20.40
N ALA A 21 18.96 2.12 -19.34
CA ALA A 21 18.97 1.39 -18.09
C ALA A 21 17.56 1.48 -17.47
N TYR A 22 16.78 0.41 -17.61
CA TYR A 22 15.55 0.25 -16.85
C TYR A 22 15.94 0.09 -15.38
N SER A 23 15.80 1.15 -14.62
CA SER A 23 15.86 1.11 -13.17
C SER A 23 14.66 0.28 -12.69
N GLN A 24 14.91 -0.95 -12.25
CA GLN A 24 13.89 -1.75 -11.56
C GLN A 24 13.62 -1.08 -10.22
N SER A 25 12.41 -0.57 -10.03
CA SER A 25 11.98 -0.08 -8.72
C SER A 25 11.59 -1.29 -7.87
N LEU A 26 12.29 -1.49 -6.75
CA LEU A 26 11.91 -2.48 -5.75
C LEU A 26 10.66 -1.99 -5.04
N VAL A 27 9.58 -2.79 -5.08
CA VAL A 27 8.36 -2.56 -4.31
C VAL A 27 8.25 -3.69 -3.30
N GLU A 28 8.28 -3.34 -2.01
CA GLU A 28 8.13 -4.30 -0.92
C GLU A 28 6.72 -4.21 -0.34
N GLU A 29 6.06 -5.36 -0.22
CA GLU A 29 4.77 -5.51 0.42
C GLU A 29 4.86 -6.50 1.58
N PHE A 30 4.16 -6.22 2.66
CA PHE A 30 3.92 -7.13 3.75
C PHE A 30 2.43 -7.29 4.00
N SER A 31 1.99 -8.48 4.39
CA SER A 31 0.59 -8.73 4.72
C SER A 31 0.44 -9.63 5.95
N PHE A 32 -0.63 -9.42 6.69
CA PHE A 32 -1.03 -10.26 7.81
C PHE A 32 -2.56 -10.28 7.97
N GLN A 33 -3.07 -11.16 8.83
CA GLN A 33 -4.50 -11.30 9.09
C GLN A 33 -4.79 -11.31 10.59
N ILE A 34 -5.86 -10.65 10.97
CA ILE A 34 -6.52 -10.79 12.27
C ILE A 34 -7.76 -11.65 12.03
N LYS A 35 -7.85 -12.81 12.69
CA LYS A 35 -8.94 -13.77 12.50
C LYS A 35 -9.84 -13.81 13.71
N ASP A 36 -11.11 -14.09 13.47
CA ASP A 36 -12.12 -14.36 14.51
C ASP A 36 -12.25 -13.22 15.54
N PHE A 37 -12.03 -11.97 15.12
CA PHE A 37 -12.18 -10.82 15.99
C PHE A 37 -13.67 -10.55 16.24
N LYS A 38 -14.05 -10.50 17.51
CA LYS A 38 -15.44 -10.24 17.92
C LYS A 38 -15.66 -8.75 18.13
N MET A 39 -16.69 -8.20 17.47
CA MET A 39 -17.06 -6.79 17.58
C MET A 39 -18.57 -6.63 17.68
N ASP A 40 -19.03 -5.94 18.72
CA ASP A 40 -20.43 -5.53 18.85
C ASP A 40 -20.70 -4.32 17.96
N HIS A 41 -21.45 -4.54 16.88
CA HIS A 41 -21.72 -3.54 15.86
C HIS A 41 -23.03 -3.84 15.12
N GLN A 42 -23.79 -2.80 14.76
CA GLN A 42 -25.07 -2.96 14.08
C GLN A 42 -26.03 -3.92 14.80
N THR A 43 -26.20 -3.72 16.11
CA THR A 43 -27.15 -4.45 17.00
C THR A 43 -26.82 -5.91 17.26
N GLN A 44 -25.66 -6.42 16.86
CA GLN A 44 -25.22 -7.78 17.09
C GLN A 44 -23.71 -7.90 17.31
N THR A 45 -23.28 -9.03 17.88
CA THR A 45 -21.86 -9.40 17.89
C THR A 45 -21.50 -10.02 16.54
N ASN A 46 -20.57 -9.39 15.85
CA ASN A 46 -20.07 -9.84 14.55
C ASN A 46 -18.73 -10.54 14.70
N ASN A 47 -18.48 -11.54 13.85
CA ASN A 47 -17.18 -12.17 13.71
C ASN A 47 -16.48 -11.57 12.49
N LEU A 48 -15.29 -11.01 12.70
CA LEU A 48 -14.53 -10.31 11.67
C LEU A 48 -13.24 -11.07 11.32
N ASN A 49 -12.96 -11.14 10.03
CA ASN A 49 -11.67 -11.56 9.50
C ASN A 49 -11.09 -10.38 8.72
N ILE A 50 -9.93 -9.89 9.13
CA ILE A 50 -9.35 -8.65 8.63
C ILE A 50 -8.01 -8.96 8.01
N SER A 51 -7.91 -8.78 6.69
CA SER A 51 -6.65 -8.90 5.94
C SER A 51 -6.08 -7.52 5.71
N ILE A 52 -4.82 -7.34 6.07
CA ILE A 52 -4.11 -6.07 5.98
C ILE A 52 -2.86 -6.30 5.14
N SER A 53 -2.69 -5.51 4.09
CA SER A 53 -1.45 -5.43 3.32
C SER A 53 -0.99 -3.99 3.20
N TYR A 54 0.33 -3.78 3.14
CA TYR A 54 0.90 -2.46 3.02
C TYR A 54 2.24 -2.47 2.29
N HIS A 55 2.52 -1.36 1.61
CA HIS A 55 3.79 -1.13 0.94
C HIS A 55 4.66 -0.19 1.76
N TYR A 56 5.96 -0.46 1.74
CA TYR A 56 6.95 0.40 2.38
C TYR A 56 7.41 1.52 1.45
N LYS A 57 7.95 2.58 2.04
CA LYS A 57 8.66 3.61 1.28
C LYS A 57 9.91 3.03 0.61
N ILE A 58 10.27 3.58 -0.53
CA ILE A 58 11.51 3.21 -1.24
C ILE A 58 12.70 3.50 -0.33
N ASN A 59 13.70 2.60 -0.33
CA ASN A 59 14.91 2.71 0.49
C ASN A 59 14.67 2.76 2.00
N ILE A 60 13.66 2.04 2.48
CA ILE A 60 13.40 1.88 3.92
C ILE A 60 14.63 1.28 4.63
N GLN A 61 15.02 1.87 5.76
CA GLN A 61 16.12 1.34 6.58
C GLN A 61 15.61 0.23 7.50
N LYS A 62 16.50 -0.71 7.86
CA LYS A 62 16.17 -1.85 8.73
C LYS A 62 15.46 -1.43 10.04
N SER A 63 15.86 -0.32 10.62
CA SER A 63 15.29 0.22 11.87
C SER A 63 13.91 0.86 11.69
N GLU A 64 13.47 1.09 10.46
CA GLU A 64 12.20 1.76 10.16
C GLU A 64 11.06 0.79 9.86
N TYR A 65 11.37 -0.52 9.67
CA TYR A 65 10.33 -1.53 9.48
C TYR A 65 9.47 -1.62 10.74
N PRO A 66 8.18 -1.34 10.63
CA PRO A 66 7.28 -1.45 11.77
C PRO A 66 7.06 -2.92 12.11
N ASP A 67 7.00 -3.24 13.39
CA ASP A 67 6.56 -4.55 13.84
C ASP A 67 5.06 -4.68 13.60
N PHE A 68 4.66 -5.62 12.74
CA PHE A 68 3.26 -5.83 12.35
C PHE A 68 2.35 -6.13 13.56
N ARG A 69 2.89 -6.65 14.67
CA ARG A 69 2.14 -6.90 15.91
C ARG A 69 1.59 -5.62 16.52
N TRP A 70 2.31 -4.50 16.36
CA TRP A 70 1.81 -3.18 16.78
C TRP A 70 0.71 -2.68 15.87
N LEU A 71 0.82 -2.91 14.55
CA LEU A 71 -0.25 -2.57 13.62
C LEU A 71 -1.53 -3.36 13.96
N ALA A 72 -1.39 -4.67 14.21
CA ALA A 72 -2.51 -5.53 14.61
C ALA A 72 -3.15 -5.02 15.91
N LYS A 73 -2.34 -4.72 16.93
CA LYS A 73 -2.81 -4.19 18.22
C LYS A 73 -3.56 -2.87 18.09
N ASP A 74 -3.09 -1.98 17.22
CA ASP A 74 -3.76 -0.71 16.96
C ASP A 74 -5.12 -0.90 16.30
N VAL A 75 -5.21 -1.83 15.34
CA VAL A 75 -6.49 -2.17 14.69
C VAL A 75 -7.47 -2.78 15.70
N GLU A 76 -7.03 -3.75 16.50
CA GLU A 76 -7.84 -4.35 17.54
C GLU A 76 -8.32 -3.32 18.56
N THR A 77 -7.45 -2.38 18.94
CA THR A 77 -7.78 -1.29 19.88
C THR A 77 -8.82 -0.34 19.28
N LEU A 78 -8.66 0.03 18.00
CA LEU A 78 -9.63 0.87 17.30
C LEU A 78 -11.00 0.19 17.26
N LEU A 79 -11.06 -1.08 16.87
CA LEU A 79 -12.30 -1.82 16.72
C LEU A 79 -12.98 -2.11 18.06
N GLY A 80 -12.20 -2.46 19.09
CA GLY A 80 -12.71 -2.71 20.44
C GLY A 80 -13.30 -1.46 21.11
N ASN A 81 -12.85 -0.28 20.72
CA ASN A 81 -13.32 1.01 21.25
C ASN A 81 -14.10 1.82 20.20
N TYR A 82 -14.59 1.20 19.14
CA TYR A 82 -15.25 1.91 18.06
C TYR A 82 -16.53 2.61 18.53
N PRO A 83 -16.60 3.95 18.43
CA PRO A 83 -17.62 4.73 19.16
C PRO A 83 -18.99 4.67 18.50
N ASN A 84 -19.04 4.55 17.16
CA ASN A 84 -20.29 4.64 16.40
C ASN A 84 -20.73 3.28 15.89
N LYS A 85 -21.56 2.60 16.67
CA LYS A 85 -21.99 1.21 16.39
C LYS A 85 -22.92 1.06 15.18
N ASP A 86 -23.41 2.17 14.61
CA ASP A 86 -24.33 2.16 13.47
C ASP A 86 -23.66 2.50 12.14
N ASP A 87 -22.35 2.78 12.14
CA ASP A 87 -21.60 3.06 10.91
C ASP A 87 -21.64 1.88 9.94
N TYR A 88 -21.59 2.18 8.65
CA TYR A 88 -21.37 1.14 7.64
C TYR A 88 -19.95 0.57 7.74
N TRP A 89 -19.78 -0.71 7.38
CA TRP A 89 -18.48 -1.37 7.43
C TRP A 89 -17.40 -0.68 6.58
N GLU A 90 -17.79 0.00 5.51
CA GLU A 90 -16.92 0.81 4.68
C GLU A 90 -16.33 2.01 5.45
N ILE A 91 -17.12 2.61 6.36
CA ILE A 91 -16.67 3.71 7.22
C ILE A 91 -15.68 3.19 8.25
N VAL A 92 -16.00 2.07 8.90
CA VAL A 92 -15.10 1.39 9.86
C VAL A 92 -13.78 1.07 9.17
N ASN A 93 -13.82 0.50 7.95
CA ASN A 93 -12.63 0.14 7.18
C ASN A 93 -11.78 1.36 6.77
N LYS A 94 -12.42 2.48 6.41
CA LYS A 94 -11.72 3.76 6.15
C LYS A 94 -10.98 4.28 7.38
N GLN A 95 -11.52 4.06 8.58
CA GLN A 95 -10.84 4.46 9.82
C GLN A 95 -9.60 3.61 10.07
N ILE A 96 -9.67 2.29 9.83
CA ILE A 96 -8.51 1.40 9.95
C ILE A 96 -7.39 1.84 9.01
N THR A 97 -7.69 2.03 7.72
CA THR A 97 -6.67 2.44 6.74
C THR A 97 -6.06 3.80 7.07
N SER A 98 -6.87 4.75 7.57
CA SER A 98 -6.41 6.07 7.98
C SER A 98 -5.50 5.99 9.19
N LEU A 99 -5.88 5.22 10.22
CA LEU A 99 -5.08 5.01 11.43
C LEU A 99 -3.69 4.50 11.07
N LEU A 100 -3.62 3.41 10.30
CA LEU A 100 -2.35 2.76 9.98
C LEU A 100 -1.45 3.68 9.14
N LEU A 101 -1.99 4.30 8.11
CA LEU A 101 -1.19 5.18 7.25
C LEU A 101 -0.70 6.43 7.99
N ASN A 102 -1.50 6.98 8.90
CA ASN A 102 -1.11 8.17 9.68
C ASN A 102 -0.08 7.83 10.77
N LYS A 103 -0.25 6.71 11.46
CA LYS A 103 0.62 6.31 12.58
C LYS A 103 1.97 5.78 12.13
N TYR A 104 2.05 5.14 10.95
CA TYR A 104 3.25 4.46 10.47
C TYR A 104 3.83 5.16 9.23
N PRO A 105 4.74 6.14 9.41
CA PRO A 105 5.26 6.96 8.30
C PRO A 105 6.12 6.18 7.29
N ALA A 106 6.58 4.98 7.65
CA ALA A 106 7.30 4.10 6.75
C ALA A 106 6.40 3.45 5.67
N LEU A 107 5.07 3.52 5.83
CA LEU A 107 4.10 2.97 4.90
C LEU A 107 3.72 4.00 3.84
N THR A 108 3.68 3.60 2.57
CA THR A 108 3.23 4.43 1.44
C THR A 108 1.81 4.14 1.04
N SER A 109 1.35 2.91 1.24
CA SER A 109 -0.04 2.51 1.03
C SER A 109 -0.46 1.44 2.02
N VAL A 110 -1.74 1.40 2.31
CA VAL A 110 -2.38 0.38 3.15
C VAL A 110 -3.66 -0.07 2.46
N THR A 111 -3.83 -1.37 2.31
CA THR A 111 -5.06 -2.00 1.87
C THR A 111 -5.60 -2.85 3.01
N VAL A 112 -6.87 -2.65 3.34
CA VAL A 112 -7.57 -3.47 4.34
C VAL A 112 -8.80 -4.08 3.70
N GLU A 113 -8.93 -5.39 3.82
CA GLU A 113 -10.15 -6.13 3.53
C GLU A 113 -10.74 -6.60 4.85
N LEU A 114 -11.88 -6.03 5.21
CA LEU A 114 -12.66 -6.37 6.38
C LEU A 114 -13.80 -7.26 5.93
N ARG A 115 -13.79 -8.51 6.37
CA ARG A 115 -14.83 -9.49 6.09
C ARG A 115 -15.63 -9.74 7.35
N VAL A 116 -16.96 -9.70 7.22
CA VAL A 116 -17.93 -10.01 8.28
C VAL A 116 -18.57 -11.34 7.96
N ASP A 117 -18.41 -12.29 8.87
CA ASP A 117 -19.00 -13.63 8.71
C ASP A 117 -20.53 -13.59 8.80
N PRO A 118 -21.22 -14.57 8.20
CA PRO A 118 -22.66 -14.72 8.37
C PRO A 118 -23.04 -14.90 9.85
N SER A 119 -24.21 -14.42 10.22
CA SER A 119 -24.81 -14.62 11.53
C SER A 119 -26.24 -15.19 11.39
N SER A 120 -26.86 -15.56 12.50
CA SER A 120 -28.26 -16.00 12.48
C SER A 120 -29.23 -14.90 12.03
N LEU A 121 -28.90 -13.63 12.25
CA LEU A 121 -29.71 -12.47 11.84
C LEU A 121 -29.43 -12.07 10.39
N ILE A 122 -28.18 -12.21 9.93
CA ILE A 122 -27.75 -11.83 8.58
C ILE A 122 -26.97 -13.00 7.98
N PRO A 123 -27.62 -13.90 7.22
CA PRO A 123 -27.00 -15.13 6.74
C PRO A 123 -26.09 -14.94 5.51
N TYR A 124 -25.57 -13.73 5.31
CA TYR A 124 -24.72 -13.38 4.19
C TYR A 124 -23.32 -12.98 4.66
N ALA A 125 -22.28 -13.53 4.03
CA ALA A 125 -20.93 -13.00 4.17
C ALA A 125 -20.85 -11.64 3.49
N ARG A 126 -20.23 -10.67 4.15
CA ARG A 126 -20.07 -9.30 3.65
C ARG A 126 -18.60 -8.92 3.71
N SER A 127 -18.13 -8.11 2.78
CA SER A 127 -16.77 -7.60 2.84
C SER A 127 -16.71 -6.15 2.36
N SER A 128 -15.81 -5.39 2.96
CA SER A 128 -15.40 -4.08 2.52
C SER A 128 -13.91 -4.10 2.26
N ARG A 129 -13.46 -3.57 1.12
CA ARG A 129 -12.04 -3.40 0.81
C ARG A 129 -11.74 -1.94 0.55
N VAL A 130 -10.76 -1.41 1.28
CA VAL A 130 -10.32 -0.02 1.16
C VAL A 130 -8.81 0.01 0.98
N THR A 131 -8.35 0.74 -0.04
CA THR A 131 -6.94 1.07 -0.24
C THR A 131 -6.76 2.57 -0.04
N ARG A 132 -5.76 2.95 0.74
CA ARG A 132 -5.36 4.33 0.93
C ARG A 132 -3.87 4.48 0.67
N GLU A 133 -3.52 5.48 -0.11
CA GLU A 133 -2.14 5.80 -0.45
C GLU A 133 -1.75 7.14 0.18
N ARG A 134 -0.47 7.25 0.55
CA ARG A 134 0.11 8.52 0.96
C ARG A 134 0.34 9.35 -0.30
N GLY A 135 -0.32 10.49 -0.39
CA GLY A 135 -0.14 11.40 -1.50
C GLY A 135 1.33 11.86 -1.64
N PRO A 136 1.76 12.28 -2.83
CA PRO A 136 3.11 12.80 -3.04
C PRO A 136 3.37 13.95 -2.06
N ASN A 137 4.54 13.89 -1.41
CA ASN A 137 4.95 14.87 -0.42
C ASN A 137 5.04 16.26 -1.09
N LYS A 138 4.13 17.17 -0.77
CA LYS A 138 4.07 18.53 -1.34
C LYS A 138 5.26 19.41 -0.93
N SER A 139 6.21 18.88 -0.12
CA SER A 139 7.30 19.68 0.45
C SER A 139 8.38 20.12 -0.56
N ASN A 140 8.36 19.65 -1.82
CA ASN A 140 9.38 19.99 -2.83
C ASN A 140 8.92 20.97 -3.94
N ARG A 141 7.79 21.65 -3.77
CA ARG A 141 7.55 22.86 -4.58
C ARG A 141 8.27 24.04 -3.95
N LYS A 142 9.60 24.06 -4.06
CA LYS A 142 10.34 25.33 -3.95
C LYS A 142 9.87 26.22 -5.09
N ARG A 143 9.35 27.39 -4.70
CA ARG A 143 9.07 28.51 -5.62
C ARG A 143 10.35 28.82 -6.38
N VAL A 144 10.27 28.71 -7.69
CA VAL A 144 11.20 29.40 -8.60
C VAL A 144 10.64 30.77 -8.86
#